data_bf4e66728fadf5148f80959bbdcded3b
#
_entry.id   bf4e66728fadf5148f80959bbdcded3b
#
_cell.length_a   1.000
_cell.length_b   1.000
_cell.length_c   1.000
_cell.angle_alpha   90.00
_cell.angle_beta   90.00
_cell.angle_gamma   90.00
#
_symmetry.space_group_name_H-M   'P 1'
#
loop_
_entity.id
_entity.type
_entity.pdbx_description
1 polymer ?
#
loop_
_entity_poly.entity_id
_entity_poly.type
_entity_poly.pdbx_seq_one_letter_code
_entity_poly.pdbx_strand_id
1 'polypeptide(L)'
;KVTRKGGGSALPWKTELFRGIVRSAVTEASRKGVPVTVKMRVGIDAEHITYLEAGRIAEAEGVAAVALHGRTASQAYSGQADWSAIARLKEAVTSIPVLGNGDIWSAEDALEMVRQTGCDGVVVGRGCLGRPWLFADLAAAFAGSEVRVRPGLREVTATLRRHTEYLVDFYDGDEQRACRDIRKHIAWYLKGFPAGSTVRHQLALVDSLQALDDLIGTMDLDVPWPGDAAEGQRGRAGSPRVVALPENWLR
;
A
#
# COMPACT_ATOMS: atom_id res chain seq x y z
N LYS A 1 -6.20 -14.61 9.11
CA LYS A 1 -5.75 -16.00 8.82
C LYS A 1 -4.25 -16.17 9.11
N VAL A 2 -3.39 -15.20 8.74
CA VAL A 2 -1.92 -15.32 8.86
C VAL A 2 -1.46 -15.30 10.32
N THR A 3 -1.89 -14.32 11.11
CA THR A 3 -1.52 -14.17 12.52
C THR A 3 -1.98 -15.35 13.39
N ARG A 4 -3.16 -15.96 13.07
CA ARG A 4 -3.64 -17.17 13.75
C ARG A 4 -2.67 -18.36 13.63
N LYS A 5 -1.80 -18.34 12.61
CA LYS A 5 -0.76 -19.36 12.39
C LYS A 5 0.62 -18.88 12.83
N GLY A 6 0.73 -17.78 13.56
CA GLY A 6 1.99 -17.20 14.02
C GLY A 6 2.77 -16.40 12.96
N GLY A 7 2.19 -16.19 11.76
CA GLY A 7 2.85 -15.44 10.70
C GLY A 7 2.51 -13.95 10.70
N GLY A 8 3.04 -13.21 9.71
CA GLY A 8 2.85 -11.77 9.56
C GLY A 8 3.32 -10.99 10.78
N SER A 9 2.51 -10.04 11.26
CA SER A 9 2.86 -9.18 12.40
C SER A 9 2.94 -9.91 13.76
N ALA A 10 2.53 -11.17 13.84
CA ALA A 10 2.71 -11.99 15.03
C ALA A 10 4.12 -12.61 15.11
N LEU A 11 4.76 -12.84 13.96
CA LEU A 11 6.05 -13.55 13.87
C LEU A 11 7.20 -12.87 14.63
N PRO A 12 7.40 -11.52 14.56
CA PRO A 12 8.50 -10.88 15.24
C PRO A 12 8.47 -10.97 16.77
N TRP A 13 7.34 -11.36 17.36
CA TRP A 13 7.26 -11.65 18.80
C TRP A 13 8.09 -12.86 19.21
N LYS A 14 8.26 -13.81 18.31
CA LYS A 14 9.18 -14.97 18.48
C LYS A 14 10.50 -14.65 17.80
N THR A 15 11.35 -13.88 18.46
CA THR A 15 12.56 -13.26 17.91
C THR A 15 13.49 -14.27 17.25
N GLU A 16 13.76 -15.42 17.89
CA GLU A 16 14.65 -16.44 17.33
C GLU A 16 14.05 -17.14 16.10
N LEU A 17 12.75 -17.37 16.08
CA LEU A 17 12.07 -17.90 14.91
C LEU A 17 12.12 -16.89 13.75
N PHE A 18 11.85 -15.60 14.03
CA PHE A 18 11.93 -14.52 13.06
C PHE A 18 13.37 -14.42 12.49
N ARG A 19 14.38 -14.41 13.36
CA ARG A 19 15.79 -14.41 12.99
C ARG A 19 16.14 -15.56 12.05
N GLY A 20 15.77 -16.78 12.41
CA GLY A 20 16.04 -17.98 11.62
C GLY A 20 15.42 -17.92 10.24
N ILE A 21 14.18 -17.42 10.12
CA ILE A 21 13.47 -17.27 8.83
C ILE A 21 14.17 -16.20 7.97
N VAL A 22 14.49 -15.03 8.54
CA VAL A 22 15.17 -13.95 7.81
C VAL A 22 16.54 -14.40 7.32
N ARG A 23 17.35 -15.01 8.20
CA ARG A 23 18.65 -15.58 7.85
C ARG A 23 18.56 -16.57 6.69
N SER A 24 17.63 -17.51 6.77
CA SER A 24 17.45 -18.51 5.71
C SER A 24 17.05 -17.86 4.38
N ALA A 25 16.13 -16.89 4.41
CA ALA A 25 15.71 -16.17 3.21
C ALA A 25 16.88 -15.38 2.58
N VAL A 26 17.66 -14.65 3.38
CA VAL A 26 18.82 -13.89 2.91
C VAL A 26 19.88 -14.84 2.33
N THR A 27 20.20 -15.95 3.03
CA THR A 27 21.18 -16.93 2.58
C THR A 27 20.81 -17.51 1.21
N GLU A 28 19.57 -17.93 1.02
CA GLU A 28 19.15 -18.53 -0.24
C GLU A 28 19.06 -17.50 -1.38
N ALA A 29 18.49 -16.30 -1.10
CA ALA A 29 18.35 -15.25 -2.09
C ALA A 29 19.72 -14.70 -2.56
N SER A 30 20.69 -14.59 -1.65
CA SER A 30 22.05 -14.12 -1.97
C SER A 30 22.76 -15.00 -3.00
N ARG A 31 22.48 -16.32 -3.05
CA ARG A 31 23.01 -17.23 -4.06
C ARG A 31 22.61 -16.84 -5.50
N LYS A 32 21.56 -16.06 -5.64
CA LYS A 32 21.04 -15.58 -6.92
C LYS A 32 21.17 -14.07 -7.10
N GLY A 33 21.84 -13.39 -6.16
CA GLY A 33 21.96 -11.93 -6.15
C GLY A 33 20.62 -11.18 -5.95
N VAL A 34 19.61 -11.84 -5.35
CA VAL A 34 18.29 -11.25 -5.11
C VAL A 34 18.27 -10.59 -3.73
N PRO A 35 17.99 -9.27 -3.62
CA PRO A 35 17.88 -8.60 -2.34
C PRO A 35 16.63 -9.05 -1.58
N VAL A 36 16.77 -9.26 -0.27
CA VAL A 36 15.64 -9.51 0.64
C VAL A 36 15.29 -8.24 1.38
N THR A 37 14.03 -7.88 1.44
CA THR A 37 13.51 -6.76 2.24
C THR A 37 12.48 -7.24 3.24
N VAL A 38 12.36 -6.56 4.38
CA VAL A 38 11.37 -6.89 5.41
C VAL A 38 10.40 -5.73 5.59
N LYS A 39 9.10 -5.99 5.37
CA LYS A 39 8.05 -5.04 5.70
C LYS A 39 7.32 -5.48 6.97
N MET A 40 7.22 -4.57 7.95
CA MET A 40 6.65 -4.85 9.27
C MET A 40 5.61 -3.82 9.71
N ARG A 41 4.90 -4.12 10.78
CA ARG A 41 4.07 -3.20 11.56
C ARG A 41 4.75 -2.89 12.88
N VAL A 42 4.24 -1.87 13.59
CA VAL A 42 4.75 -1.46 14.92
C VAL A 42 4.73 -2.62 15.92
N GLY A 43 3.73 -3.49 15.80
CA GLY A 43 3.57 -4.65 16.66
C GLY A 43 2.25 -5.36 16.40
N ILE A 44 1.87 -6.24 17.32
CA ILE A 44 0.60 -6.95 17.32
C ILE A 44 -0.51 -5.98 17.78
N ASP A 45 -0.32 -5.39 18.93
CA ASP A 45 -1.21 -4.42 19.59
C ASP A 45 -0.36 -3.44 20.43
N ALA A 46 -0.99 -2.65 21.31
CA ALA A 46 -0.30 -1.63 22.10
C ALA A 46 0.65 -2.21 23.18
N GLU A 47 0.40 -3.43 23.63
CA GLU A 47 1.20 -4.11 24.67
C GLU A 47 2.32 -4.97 24.06
N HIS A 48 2.18 -5.38 22.80
CA HIS A 48 3.09 -6.29 22.11
C HIS A 48 3.76 -5.60 20.92
N ILE A 49 4.65 -4.67 21.25
CA ILE A 49 5.43 -3.87 20.29
C ILE A 49 6.69 -4.64 19.88
N THR A 50 6.98 -4.74 18.58
CA THR A 50 8.03 -5.62 18.06
C THR A 50 9.02 -4.95 17.10
N TYR A 51 8.68 -3.79 16.54
CA TYR A 51 9.38 -3.25 15.37
C TYR A 51 10.85 -2.90 15.58
N LEU A 52 11.26 -2.40 16.77
CA LEU A 52 12.65 -2.03 17.03
C LEU A 52 13.56 -3.25 17.04
N GLU A 53 13.18 -4.29 17.79
CA GLU A 53 13.94 -5.52 17.85
C GLU A 53 13.93 -6.25 16.50
N ALA A 54 12.77 -6.31 15.83
CA ALA A 54 12.66 -6.90 14.50
C ALA A 54 13.51 -6.16 13.47
N GLY A 55 13.59 -4.83 13.53
CA GLY A 55 14.44 -4.04 12.66
C GLY A 55 15.93 -4.35 12.85
N ARG A 56 16.40 -4.39 14.10
CA ARG A 56 17.79 -4.75 14.42
C ARG A 56 18.14 -6.18 13.99
N ILE A 57 17.22 -7.12 14.21
CA ILE A 57 17.41 -8.49 13.74
C ILE A 57 17.52 -8.53 12.22
N ALA A 58 16.60 -7.86 11.51
CA ALA A 58 16.60 -7.82 10.05
C ALA A 58 17.91 -7.23 9.50
N GLU A 59 18.39 -6.11 10.07
CA GLU A 59 19.67 -5.50 9.73
C GLU A 59 20.84 -6.45 9.96
N ALA A 60 20.91 -7.07 11.15
CA ALA A 60 21.98 -8.01 11.52
C ALA A 60 22.01 -9.27 10.63
N GLU A 61 20.87 -9.72 10.14
CA GLU A 61 20.78 -10.87 9.23
C GLU A 61 20.98 -10.50 7.74
N GLY A 62 21.28 -9.23 7.43
CA GLY A 62 21.71 -8.80 6.10
C GLY A 62 20.59 -8.53 5.11
N VAL A 63 19.40 -8.11 5.56
CA VAL A 63 18.37 -7.65 4.62
C VAL A 63 18.80 -6.35 3.94
N ALA A 64 18.32 -6.14 2.71
CA ALA A 64 18.69 -4.97 1.91
C ALA A 64 17.96 -3.68 2.33
N ALA A 65 16.78 -3.78 2.93
CA ALA A 65 16.02 -2.66 3.47
C ALA A 65 14.89 -3.14 4.39
N VAL A 66 14.44 -2.25 5.28
CA VAL A 66 13.24 -2.48 6.10
C VAL A 66 12.19 -1.42 5.81
N ALA A 67 10.91 -1.78 5.91
CA ALA A 67 9.79 -0.84 5.79
C ALA A 67 8.86 -0.98 7.00
N LEU A 68 8.49 0.16 7.63
CA LEU A 68 7.60 0.17 8.78
C LEU A 68 6.27 0.84 8.48
N HIS A 69 5.17 0.11 8.65
CA HIS A 69 3.85 0.70 8.72
C HIS A 69 3.59 1.17 10.17
N GLY A 70 3.41 2.48 10.36
CA GLY A 70 3.23 3.15 11.65
C GLY A 70 1.93 2.78 12.39
N ARG A 71 1.47 1.54 12.27
CA ARG A 71 0.29 0.98 12.96
C ARG A 71 0.55 -0.43 13.45
N THR A 72 -0.10 -0.80 14.55
CA THR A 72 -0.16 -2.21 15.00
C THR A 72 -1.10 -3.03 14.11
N ALA A 73 -1.07 -4.36 14.27
CA ALA A 73 -2.01 -5.25 13.58
C ALA A 73 -3.45 -5.05 14.11
N SER A 74 -3.58 -4.78 15.40
CA SER A 74 -4.87 -4.50 16.04
C SER A 74 -5.53 -3.25 15.49
N GLN A 75 -4.78 -2.18 15.27
CA GLN A 75 -5.30 -0.95 14.66
C GLN A 75 -5.83 -1.18 13.24
N ALA A 76 -5.31 -2.17 12.51
CA ALA A 76 -5.61 -2.38 11.08
C ALA A 76 -5.36 -1.11 10.25
N TYR A 77 -6.41 -0.29 10.03
CA TYR A 77 -6.35 1.01 9.34
C TYR A 77 -7.05 2.13 10.13
N SER A 78 -7.42 1.87 11.38
CA SER A 78 -8.04 2.88 12.23
C SER A 78 -7.04 3.89 12.78
N GLY A 79 -7.53 5.05 13.18
CA GLY A 79 -6.71 6.14 13.70
C GLY A 79 -5.68 6.66 12.69
N GLN A 80 -4.62 7.25 13.19
CA GLN A 80 -3.48 7.75 12.41
C GLN A 80 -2.28 6.80 12.54
N ALA A 81 -1.41 6.78 11.52
CA ALA A 81 -0.14 6.09 11.60
C ALA A 81 0.83 6.88 12.50
N ASP A 82 1.47 6.17 13.41
CA ASP A 82 2.52 6.75 14.27
C ASP A 82 3.83 6.91 13.48
N TRP A 83 4.05 8.09 12.94
CA TRP A 83 5.29 8.39 12.22
C TRP A 83 6.50 8.48 13.17
N SER A 84 6.29 8.75 14.46
CA SER A 84 7.38 8.74 15.44
C SER A 84 7.99 7.34 15.65
N ALA A 85 7.21 6.28 15.42
CA ALA A 85 7.75 4.93 15.39
C ALA A 85 8.71 4.70 14.21
N ILE A 86 8.46 5.35 13.06
CA ILE A 86 9.35 5.30 11.90
C ILE A 86 10.66 6.01 12.22
N ALA A 87 10.61 7.19 12.85
CA ALA A 87 11.79 7.93 13.30
C ALA A 87 12.64 7.09 14.25
N ARG A 88 12.01 6.50 15.29
CA ARG A 88 12.73 5.62 16.23
C ARG A 88 13.34 4.38 15.56
N LEU A 89 12.68 3.83 14.54
CA LEU A 89 13.28 2.72 13.77
C LEU A 89 14.48 3.19 12.97
N LYS A 90 14.43 4.38 12.36
CA LYS A 90 15.54 4.97 11.61
C LYS A 90 16.76 5.25 12.52
N GLU A 91 16.53 5.66 13.76
CA GLU A 91 17.59 5.81 14.76
C GLU A 91 18.21 4.47 15.16
N ALA A 92 17.41 3.40 15.20
CA ALA A 92 17.83 2.08 15.66
C ALA A 92 18.48 1.21 14.57
N VAL A 93 18.20 1.48 13.29
CA VAL A 93 18.67 0.76 12.09
C VAL A 93 19.43 1.76 11.23
N THR A 94 20.75 1.60 11.13
CA THR A 94 21.64 2.64 10.59
C THR A 94 22.41 2.22 9.34
N SER A 95 22.55 0.92 9.08
CA SER A 95 23.38 0.41 7.98
C SER A 95 22.59 0.08 6.71
N ILE A 96 21.25 0.03 6.80
CA ILE A 96 20.36 -0.26 5.68
C ILE A 96 19.24 0.78 5.58
N PRO A 97 18.65 1.00 4.38
CA PRO A 97 17.53 1.90 4.22
C PRO A 97 16.32 1.53 5.07
N VAL A 98 15.70 2.55 5.68
CA VAL A 98 14.42 2.46 6.38
C VAL A 98 13.37 3.20 5.60
N LEU A 99 12.30 2.52 5.19
CA LEU A 99 11.20 3.09 4.41
C LEU A 99 9.97 3.31 5.29
N GLY A 100 9.42 4.53 5.25
CA GLY A 100 8.22 4.90 5.98
C GLY A 100 6.94 4.49 5.25
N ASN A 101 5.93 4.04 6.00
CA ASN A 101 4.62 3.69 5.45
C ASN A 101 3.48 4.06 6.42
N GLY A 102 2.39 4.55 5.87
CA GLY A 102 1.15 4.88 6.57
C GLY A 102 0.71 6.33 6.34
N ASP A 103 -0.55 6.49 5.92
CA ASP A 103 -1.22 7.77 5.70
C ASP A 103 -0.50 8.71 4.73
N ILE A 104 0.04 8.15 3.66
CA ILE A 104 0.58 8.87 2.51
C ILE A 104 -0.50 8.89 1.43
N TRP A 105 -1.10 10.06 1.21
CA TRP A 105 -2.18 10.30 0.28
C TRP A 105 -1.75 11.20 -0.90
N SER A 106 -0.66 11.94 -0.71
CA SER A 106 -0.08 12.86 -1.70
C SER A 106 1.45 12.75 -1.72
N ALA A 107 2.08 13.42 -2.66
CA ALA A 107 3.53 13.56 -2.69
C ALA A 107 4.04 14.43 -1.52
N GLU A 108 3.25 15.41 -1.11
CA GLU A 108 3.52 16.29 0.03
C GLU A 108 3.56 15.51 1.35
N ASP A 109 2.62 14.56 1.55
CA ASP A 109 2.66 13.66 2.73
C ASP A 109 3.95 12.83 2.77
N ALA A 110 4.43 12.39 1.59
CA ALA A 110 5.66 11.62 1.50
C ALA A 110 6.91 12.46 1.86
N LEU A 111 7.00 13.70 1.36
CA LEU A 111 8.06 14.63 1.73
C LEU A 111 8.02 14.96 3.22
N GLU A 112 6.82 15.19 3.75
CA GLU A 112 6.64 15.48 5.17
C GLU A 112 7.02 14.29 6.06
N MET A 113 6.66 13.07 5.67
CA MET A 113 7.10 11.87 6.37
C MET A 113 8.63 11.77 6.43
N VAL A 114 9.32 11.97 5.30
CA VAL A 114 10.79 11.96 5.27
C VAL A 114 11.37 13.07 6.13
N ARG A 115 10.81 14.28 6.05
CA ARG A 115 11.24 15.43 6.86
C ARG A 115 11.09 15.17 8.36
N GLN A 116 9.97 14.59 8.80
CA GLN A 116 9.70 14.33 10.22
C GLN A 116 10.47 13.15 10.77
N THR A 117 10.71 12.12 9.97
CA THR A 117 11.21 10.83 10.47
C THR A 117 12.65 10.55 10.09
N GLY A 118 13.21 11.27 9.12
CA GLY A 118 14.54 10.99 8.56
C GLY A 118 14.61 9.67 7.79
N CYS A 119 13.50 9.01 7.47
CA CYS A 119 13.51 7.76 6.70
C CYS A 119 14.03 7.99 5.27
N ASP A 120 14.60 6.95 4.67
CA ASP A 120 15.30 7.02 3.38
C ASP A 120 14.36 7.01 2.16
N GLY A 121 13.08 6.77 2.38
CA GLY A 121 12.06 6.75 1.35
C GLY A 121 10.72 6.29 1.90
N VAL A 122 9.74 6.10 1.01
CA VAL A 122 8.37 5.77 1.41
C VAL A 122 7.81 4.56 0.69
N VAL A 123 6.86 3.89 1.34
CA VAL A 123 6.02 2.84 0.75
C VAL A 123 4.58 3.32 0.74
N VAL A 124 3.96 3.42 -0.43
CA VAL A 124 2.57 3.84 -0.57
C VAL A 124 1.67 2.61 -0.74
N GLY A 125 0.59 2.57 0.05
CA GLY A 125 -0.45 1.56 -0.06
C GLY A 125 -1.74 2.15 -0.63
N ARG A 126 -2.71 2.44 0.24
CA ARG A 126 -4.05 2.92 -0.17
C ARG A 126 -4.04 4.23 -0.97
N GLY A 127 -3.03 5.07 -0.81
CA GLY A 127 -2.94 6.36 -1.53
C GLY A 127 -2.93 6.23 -3.05
N CYS A 128 -2.40 5.13 -3.60
CA CYS A 128 -2.35 4.90 -5.04
C CYS A 128 -3.59 4.19 -5.62
N LEU A 129 -4.59 3.81 -4.80
CA LEU A 129 -5.79 3.13 -5.28
C LEU A 129 -6.58 4.01 -6.27
N GLY A 130 -6.73 3.54 -7.52
CA GLY A 130 -7.33 4.29 -8.61
C GLY A 130 -6.57 5.58 -8.98
N ARG A 131 -5.30 5.67 -8.60
CA ARG A 131 -4.44 6.84 -8.79
C ARG A 131 -2.99 6.42 -9.00
N PRO A 132 -2.69 5.59 -10.03
CA PRO A 132 -1.32 5.12 -10.25
C PRO A 132 -0.33 6.23 -10.59
N TRP A 133 -0.78 7.36 -11.14
CA TRP A 133 0.05 8.54 -11.40
C TRP A 133 0.64 9.19 -10.15
N LEU A 134 0.17 8.85 -8.95
CA LEU A 134 0.78 9.28 -7.69
C LEU A 134 2.28 8.92 -7.64
N PHE A 135 2.71 7.83 -8.25
CA PHE A 135 4.13 7.47 -8.29
C PHE A 135 4.96 8.41 -9.15
N ALA A 136 4.38 9.00 -10.21
CA ALA A 136 5.03 10.08 -10.97
C ALA A 136 5.14 11.35 -10.12
N ASP A 137 4.09 11.69 -9.36
CA ASP A 137 4.10 12.81 -8.43
C ASP A 137 5.17 12.64 -7.34
N LEU A 138 5.30 11.44 -6.78
CA LEU A 138 6.34 11.11 -5.80
C LEU A 138 7.74 11.28 -6.39
N ALA A 139 7.99 10.70 -7.57
CA ALA A 139 9.28 10.82 -8.23
C ALA A 139 9.64 12.29 -8.53
N ALA A 140 8.68 13.07 -9.01
CA ALA A 140 8.85 14.51 -9.27
C ALA A 140 9.15 15.28 -7.97
N ALA A 141 8.40 15.02 -6.89
CA ALA A 141 8.58 15.68 -5.60
C ALA A 141 9.95 15.39 -4.99
N PHE A 142 10.39 14.14 -4.99
CA PHE A 142 11.75 13.77 -4.51
C PHE A 142 12.87 14.32 -5.40
N ALA A 143 12.58 14.66 -6.66
CA ALA A 143 13.50 15.40 -7.55
C ALA A 143 13.41 16.93 -7.37
N GLY A 144 12.64 17.45 -6.42
CA GLY A 144 12.49 18.88 -6.15
C GLY A 144 11.50 19.60 -7.09
N SER A 145 10.69 18.88 -7.87
CA SER A 145 9.68 19.45 -8.75
C SER A 145 8.34 19.63 -8.05
N GLU A 146 7.68 20.75 -8.30
CA GLU A 146 6.31 21.04 -7.85
C GLU A 146 5.23 20.55 -8.83
N VAL A 147 5.63 20.02 -9.99
CA VAL A 147 4.69 19.51 -11.00
C VAL A 147 3.97 18.29 -10.47
N ARG A 148 2.63 18.27 -10.62
CA ARG A 148 1.76 17.14 -10.23
C ARG A 148 0.87 16.73 -11.40
N VAL A 149 0.67 15.44 -11.55
CA VAL A 149 -0.19 14.86 -12.59
C VAL A 149 -1.66 15.00 -12.17
N ARG A 150 -2.44 15.71 -12.96
CA ARG A 150 -3.87 15.99 -12.73
C ARG A 150 -4.70 15.57 -13.95
N PRO A 151 -4.91 14.27 -14.17
CA PRO A 151 -5.56 13.78 -15.37
C PRO A 151 -7.06 14.12 -15.36
N GLY A 152 -7.60 14.51 -16.50
CA GLY A 152 -9.03 14.61 -16.74
C GLY A 152 -9.70 13.23 -16.79
N LEU A 153 -11.03 13.22 -16.90
CA LEU A 153 -11.79 11.97 -16.88
C LEU A 153 -11.39 11.03 -18.02
N ARG A 154 -11.05 11.56 -19.19
CA ARG A 154 -10.58 10.79 -20.36
C ARG A 154 -9.33 9.96 -20.03
N GLU A 155 -8.31 10.58 -19.43
CA GLU A 155 -7.07 9.87 -19.06
C GLU A 155 -7.30 8.89 -17.90
N VAL A 156 -8.18 9.25 -16.96
CA VAL A 156 -8.53 8.37 -15.84
C VAL A 156 -9.25 7.12 -16.32
N THR A 157 -10.23 7.26 -17.23
CA THR A 157 -10.96 6.11 -17.79
C THR A 157 -10.08 5.28 -18.72
N ALA A 158 -9.18 5.88 -19.49
CA ALA A 158 -8.18 5.16 -20.26
C ALA A 158 -7.23 4.33 -19.36
N THR A 159 -6.83 4.89 -18.21
CA THR A 159 -6.01 4.18 -17.21
C THR A 159 -6.79 3.03 -16.56
N LEU A 160 -8.06 3.23 -16.22
CA LEU A 160 -8.96 2.19 -15.72
C LEU A 160 -9.10 1.04 -16.74
N ARG A 161 -9.31 1.38 -18.01
CA ARG A 161 -9.42 0.42 -19.11
C ARG A 161 -8.15 -0.42 -19.24
N ARG A 162 -6.98 0.25 -19.21
CA ARG A 162 -5.68 -0.42 -19.26
C ARG A 162 -5.43 -1.33 -18.06
N HIS A 163 -5.82 -0.91 -16.86
CA HIS A 163 -5.74 -1.77 -15.66
C HIS A 163 -6.59 -3.03 -15.84
N THR A 164 -7.78 -2.90 -16.46
CA THR A 164 -8.63 -4.05 -16.73
C THR A 164 -7.98 -5.01 -17.73
N GLU A 165 -7.34 -4.50 -18.79
CA GLU A 165 -6.56 -5.32 -19.74
C GLU A 165 -5.45 -6.11 -19.03
N TYR A 166 -4.68 -5.47 -18.16
CA TYR A 166 -3.65 -6.17 -17.37
C TYR A 166 -4.23 -7.25 -16.46
N LEU A 167 -5.45 -7.07 -15.96
CA LEU A 167 -6.13 -8.13 -15.19
C LEU A 167 -6.58 -9.28 -16.10
N VAL A 168 -7.02 -9.00 -17.33
CA VAL A 168 -7.33 -10.05 -18.33
C VAL A 168 -6.09 -10.88 -18.62
N ASP A 169 -4.96 -10.23 -18.88
CA ASP A 169 -3.68 -10.91 -19.10
C ASP A 169 -3.26 -11.73 -17.87
N PHE A 170 -3.40 -11.17 -16.67
CA PHE A 170 -3.07 -11.84 -15.40
C PHE A 170 -3.95 -13.07 -15.13
N TYR A 171 -5.18 -13.09 -15.63
CA TYR A 171 -6.11 -14.21 -15.51
C TYR A 171 -6.16 -15.09 -16.77
N ASP A 172 -5.09 -15.11 -17.56
CA ASP A 172 -4.94 -15.95 -18.75
C ASP A 172 -6.11 -15.81 -19.75
N GLY A 173 -6.61 -14.60 -19.93
CA GLY A 173 -7.73 -14.27 -20.82
C GLY A 173 -9.13 -14.39 -20.20
N ASP A 174 -9.26 -14.74 -18.91
CA ASP A 174 -10.56 -14.76 -18.22
C ASP A 174 -11.08 -13.34 -17.96
N GLU A 175 -11.71 -12.78 -18.99
CA GLU A 175 -12.25 -11.42 -18.99
C GLU A 175 -13.30 -11.21 -17.89
N GLN A 176 -14.18 -12.20 -17.67
CA GLN A 176 -15.22 -12.09 -16.64
C GLN A 176 -14.63 -12.00 -15.23
N ARG A 177 -13.58 -12.77 -14.96
CA ARG A 177 -12.86 -12.73 -13.69
C ARG A 177 -12.13 -11.40 -13.52
N ALA A 178 -11.46 -10.92 -14.55
CA ALA A 178 -10.79 -9.61 -14.58
C ALA A 178 -11.77 -8.48 -14.28
N CYS A 179 -12.92 -8.47 -14.95
CA CYS A 179 -13.97 -7.47 -14.74
C CYS A 179 -14.55 -7.54 -13.32
N ARG A 180 -14.74 -8.71 -12.74
CA ARG A 180 -15.14 -8.84 -11.32
C ARG A 180 -14.10 -8.24 -10.37
N ASP A 181 -12.82 -8.37 -10.69
CA ASP A 181 -11.74 -7.85 -9.85
C ASP A 181 -11.60 -6.34 -9.96
N ILE A 182 -11.72 -5.77 -11.17
CA ILE A 182 -11.64 -4.31 -11.37
C ILE A 182 -12.78 -3.54 -10.70
N ARG A 183 -13.96 -4.12 -10.52
CA ARG A 183 -15.14 -3.46 -9.90
C ARG A 183 -14.81 -2.76 -8.59
N LYS A 184 -13.97 -3.37 -7.75
CA LYS A 184 -13.54 -2.78 -6.47
C LYS A 184 -12.69 -1.52 -6.64
N HIS A 185 -12.04 -1.34 -7.80
CA HIS A 185 -11.18 -0.19 -8.10
C HIS A 185 -11.91 0.96 -8.77
N ILE A 186 -13.03 0.71 -9.44
CA ILE A 186 -13.76 1.71 -10.24
C ILE A 186 -14.13 2.93 -9.40
N ALA A 187 -14.67 2.73 -8.20
CA ALA A 187 -15.02 3.84 -7.31
C ALA A 187 -13.82 4.71 -6.93
N TRP A 188 -12.63 4.13 -6.87
CA TRP A 188 -11.40 4.86 -6.56
C TRP A 188 -10.89 5.64 -7.78
N TYR A 189 -11.00 5.10 -9.00
CA TYR A 189 -10.68 5.82 -10.23
C TYR A 189 -11.60 7.02 -10.43
N LEU A 190 -12.90 6.84 -10.21
CA LEU A 190 -13.90 7.88 -10.43
C LEU A 190 -14.12 8.80 -9.20
N LYS A 191 -13.24 8.76 -8.20
CA LYS A 191 -13.36 9.62 -7.02
C LYS A 191 -13.31 11.09 -7.43
N GLY A 192 -14.34 11.86 -7.04
CA GLY A 192 -14.48 13.29 -7.35
C GLY A 192 -15.11 13.59 -8.71
N PHE A 193 -15.08 12.67 -9.67
CA PHE A 193 -15.69 12.90 -11.00
C PHE A 193 -17.21 12.73 -10.99
N PRO A 194 -17.95 13.52 -11.78
CA PRO A 194 -19.42 13.50 -11.85
C PRO A 194 -19.93 12.39 -12.78
N ALA A 195 -19.67 11.13 -12.44
CA ALA A 195 -20.09 9.98 -13.28
C ALA A 195 -21.59 9.60 -13.15
N GLY A 196 -22.37 10.24 -12.25
CA GLY A 196 -23.76 9.88 -11.99
C GLY A 196 -23.93 8.54 -11.25
N SER A 197 -25.03 8.39 -10.52
CA SER A 197 -25.29 7.17 -9.71
C SER A 197 -25.60 5.96 -10.59
N THR A 198 -26.34 6.14 -11.68
CA THR A 198 -26.72 5.06 -12.60
C THR A 198 -25.48 4.45 -13.27
N VAL A 199 -24.61 5.27 -13.85
CA VAL A 199 -23.37 4.78 -14.49
C VAL A 199 -22.45 4.12 -13.47
N ARG A 200 -22.30 4.68 -12.26
CA ARG A 200 -21.53 4.05 -11.18
C ARG A 200 -22.07 2.68 -10.78
N HIS A 201 -23.40 2.55 -10.73
CA HIS A 201 -24.03 1.26 -10.42
C HIS A 201 -23.76 0.23 -11.53
N GLN A 202 -23.93 0.62 -12.79
CA GLN A 202 -23.66 -0.27 -13.94
C GLN A 202 -22.18 -0.68 -14.02
N LEU A 203 -21.26 0.25 -13.81
CA LEU A 203 -19.82 -0.03 -13.74
C LEU A 203 -19.46 -1.02 -12.61
N ALA A 204 -20.18 -1.00 -11.48
CA ALA A 204 -20.01 -1.96 -10.41
C ALA A 204 -20.48 -3.39 -10.76
N LEU A 205 -21.16 -3.56 -11.90
CA LEU A 205 -21.66 -4.84 -12.41
C LEU A 205 -20.96 -5.30 -13.70
N VAL A 206 -20.07 -4.49 -14.27
CA VAL A 206 -19.38 -4.75 -15.54
C VAL A 206 -18.75 -6.16 -15.55
N ASP A 207 -18.90 -6.90 -16.64
CA ASP A 207 -18.44 -8.27 -16.79
C ASP A 207 -17.63 -8.53 -18.07
N SER A 208 -17.49 -7.52 -18.92
CA SER A 208 -16.69 -7.54 -20.13
C SER A 208 -16.02 -6.20 -20.41
N LEU A 209 -14.96 -6.22 -21.21
CA LEU A 209 -14.26 -5.03 -21.68
C LEU A 209 -15.18 -4.18 -22.57
N GLN A 210 -15.99 -4.82 -23.39
CA GLN A 210 -16.95 -4.12 -24.25
C GLN A 210 -18.00 -3.37 -23.41
N ALA A 211 -18.57 -4.01 -22.37
CA ALA A 211 -19.50 -3.36 -21.46
C ALA A 211 -18.84 -2.20 -20.68
N LEU A 212 -17.56 -2.33 -20.33
CA LEU A 212 -16.80 -1.23 -19.72
C LEU A 212 -16.65 -0.06 -20.70
N ASP A 213 -16.27 -0.33 -21.94
CA ASP A 213 -16.08 0.67 -22.99
C ASP A 213 -17.41 1.38 -23.34
N ASP A 214 -18.50 0.64 -23.45
CA ASP A 214 -19.83 1.19 -23.71
C ASP A 214 -20.27 2.15 -22.59
N LEU A 215 -20.06 1.77 -21.33
CA LEU A 215 -20.38 2.62 -20.18
C LEU A 215 -19.50 3.87 -20.10
N ILE A 216 -18.20 3.73 -20.37
CA ILE A 216 -17.28 4.89 -20.46
C ILE A 216 -17.73 5.82 -21.58
N GLY A 217 -18.17 5.29 -22.72
CA GLY A 217 -18.67 6.06 -23.86
C GLY A 217 -19.93 6.90 -23.57
N THR A 218 -20.69 6.57 -22.52
CA THR A 218 -21.86 7.38 -22.08
C THR A 218 -21.48 8.58 -21.22
N MET A 219 -20.20 8.70 -20.79
CA MET A 219 -19.75 9.74 -19.89
C MET A 219 -19.26 10.98 -20.67
N ASP A 220 -19.40 12.15 -20.09
CA ASP A 220 -18.70 13.35 -20.57
C ASP A 220 -17.21 13.24 -20.21
N LEU A 221 -16.39 12.81 -21.16
CA LEU A 221 -14.97 12.59 -20.97
C LEU A 221 -14.13 13.87 -20.93
N ASP A 222 -14.69 15.03 -21.25
CA ASP A 222 -14.00 16.30 -21.26
C ASP A 222 -13.98 16.99 -19.88
N VAL A 223 -14.52 16.31 -18.85
CA VAL A 223 -14.44 16.78 -17.47
C VAL A 223 -12.98 16.85 -17.00
N PRO A 224 -12.49 18.04 -16.60
CA PRO A 224 -11.13 18.21 -16.09
C PRO A 224 -10.94 17.57 -14.72
N TRP A 225 -9.70 17.59 -14.22
CA TRP A 225 -9.38 17.15 -12.86
C TRP A 225 -10.27 17.85 -11.81
N PRO A 226 -10.95 17.11 -10.94
CA PRO A 226 -11.98 17.67 -10.02
C PRO A 226 -11.38 18.31 -8.74
N GLY A 227 -10.07 18.59 -8.73
CA GLY A 227 -9.43 19.23 -7.57
C GLY A 227 -9.44 18.34 -6.32
N ASP A 228 -9.65 18.97 -5.17
CA ASP A 228 -9.60 18.33 -3.84
C ASP A 228 -10.56 17.15 -3.69
N ALA A 229 -11.66 17.14 -4.45
CA ALA A 229 -12.61 16.02 -4.46
C ALA A 229 -11.96 14.68 -4.88
N ALA A 230 -10.92 14.72 -5.71
CA ALA A 230 -10.16 13.55 -6.13
C ALA A 230 -8.98 13.22 -5.21
N GLU A 231 -8.65 14.11 -4.29
CA GLU A 231 -7.51 13.98 -3.38
C GLU A 231 -7.88 13.25 -2.06
N GLY A 232 -6.89 13.10 -1.18
CA GLY A 232 -7.08 12.60 0.18
C GLY A 232 -7.34 11.11 0.30
N GLN A 233 -7.83 10.71 1.45
CA GLN A 233 -7.94 9.32 1.88
C GLN A 233 -8.71 8.43 0.90
N ARG A 234 -8.15 7.26 0.61
CA ARG A 234 -8.72 6.21 -0.25
C ARG A 234 -8.76 4.87 0.48
N GLY A 235 -9.58 3.96 -0.01
CA GLY A 235 -9.81 2.67 0.62
C GLY A 235 -10.69 2.77 1.86
N ARG A 236 -10.89 1.65 2.53
CA ARG A 236 -11.71 1.60 3.73
C ARG A 236 -10.93 2.10 4.95
N ALA A 237 -11.53 2.96 5.75
CA ALA A 237 -11.12 3.16 7.13
C ALA A 237 -11.38 1.83 7.87
N GLY A 238 -10.38 1.35 8.60
CA GLY A 238 -10.54 0.14 9.42
C GLY A 238 -11.10 0.50 10.79
N SER A 239 -11.67 -0.49 11.47
CA SER A 239 -11.91 -0.44 12.92
C SER A 239 -10.85 -1.26 13.64
N PRO A 240 -10.49 -0.93 14.88
CA PRO A 240 -9.63 -1.77 15.70
C PRO A 240 -10.23 -3.18 15.84
N ARG A 241 -9.37 -4.17 15.92
CA ARG A 241 -9.80 -5.57 16.03
C ARG A 241 -8.87 -6.39 16.92
N VAL A 242 -9.40 -7.40 17.55
CA VAL A 242 -8.59 -8.42 18.23
C VAL A 242 -7.79 -9.20 17.19
N VAL A 243 -6.50 -9.35 17.42
CA VAL A 243 -5.61 -10.14 16.58
C VAL A 243 -5.67 -11.60 17.03
N ALA A 244 -6.15 -12.47 16.17
CA ALA A 244 -6.14 -13.90 16.46
C ALA A 244 -4.71 -14.45 16.33
N LEU A 245 -4.23 -15.11 17.38
CA LEU A 245 -2.90 -15.70 17.52
C LEU A 245 -3.01 -17.22 17.78
N PRO A 246 -1.91 -17.98 17.61
CA PRO A 246 -1.86 -19.35 18.11
C PRO A 246 -2.02 -19.40 19.63
N GLU A 247 -2.44 -20.53 20.15
CA GLU A 247 -2.52 -20.76 21.59
C GLU A 247 -1.13 -20.54 22.24
N ASN A 248 -1.11 -19.84 23.38
CA ASN A 248 0.10 -19.52 24.14
C ASN A 248 1.21 -18.75 23.37
N TRP A 249 0.86 -18.08 22.26
CA TRP A 249 1.85 -17.38 21.43
C TRP A 249 2.58 -16.25 22.14
N LEU A 250 1.93 -15.57 23.07
CA LEU A 250 2.48 -14.41 23.80
C LEU A 250 3.24 -14.79 25.09
N ARG A 251 3.33 -16.08 25.43
CA ARG A 251 4.11 -16.60 26.54
C ARG A 251 5.58 -16.73 26.22
#